data_25a3cc6804052982009b7f91150e9e81
#
_entry.id   25a3cc6804052982009b7f91150e9e81
#
_cell.length_a   1.000
_cell.length_b   1.000
_cell.length_c   1.000
_cell.angle_alpha   90.00
_cell.angle_beta   90.00
_cell.angle_gamma   90.00
#
_symmetry.space_group_name_H-M   'P 1'
#
loop_
_entity.id
_entity.type
_entity.pdbx_description
1 polymer ?
#
loop_
_entity_poly.entity_id
_entity_poly.type
_entity_poly.pdbx_seq_one_letter_code
_entity_poly.pdbx_strand_id
1 'polypeptide(L)'
;HFLWLDGVRKSTAKRVEAHYLETLDALETVLEKQPFVLGQRPTLADYGLYGSMFRHFFCDPTPARIMRTRAPAVHEWVARLWNTKLADYNNTPFAGQWPSELTPLLNVVCAEFLPYMQANELAIEQGARQFEFNSQGVVFKLPTQRYRAWRYQRLRMRYQALAHPSQQEISTCFPELGTALSKP
;
A
#
# COMPACT_ATOMS: atom_id res chain seq x y z
N HIS A 1 -20.33 12.20 -1.31
CA HIS A 1 -20.36 12.29 0.16
C HIS A 1 -19.20 11.52 0.80
N PHE A 2 -18.87 10.33 0.30
CA PHE A 2 -17.76 9.51 0.82
C PHE A 2 -16.36 10.11 0.53
N LEU A 3 -16.16 10.73 -0.62
CA LEU A 3 -14.89 11.38 -0.99
C LEU A 3 -14.41 12.40 0.05
N TRP A 4 -15.35 13.12 0.67
CA TRP A 4 -15.02 14.10 1.71
C TRP A 4 -14.47 13.44 2.98
N LEU A 5 -14.99 12.26 3.35
CA LEU A 5 -14.50 11.47 4.48
C LEU A 5 -13.09 10.92 4.24
N ASP A 6 -12.75 10.65 2.99
CA ASP A 6 -11.41 10.23 2.58
C ASP A 6 -10.47 11.43 2.31
N GLY A 7 -10.91 12.65 2.61
CA GLY A 7 -10.10 13.85 2.51
C GLY A 7 -9.93 14.40 1.09
N VAL A 8 -10.69 13.91 0.11
CA VAL A 8 -10.65 14.44 -1.25
C VAL A 8 -11.42 15.74 -1.34
N ARG A 9 -10.70 16.84 -1.54
CA ARG A 9 -11.21 18.21 -1.62
C ARG A 9 -10.53 18.96 -2.76
N LYS A 10 -11.00 20.14 -3.12
CA LYS A 10 -10.35 20.97 -4.15
C LYS A 10 -8.86 21.23 -3.84
N SER A 11 -8.53 21.42 -2.56
CA SER A 11 -7.15 21.66 -2.11
C SER A 11 -6.25 20.41 -2.14
N THR A 12 -6.82 19.21 -2.06
CA THR A 12 -6.07 17.93 -1.98
C THR A 12 -6.16 17.11 -3.26
N ALA A 13 -7.10 17.42 -4.18
CA ALA A 13 -7.38 16.61 -5.35
C ALA A 13 -6.14 16.32 -6.21
N LYS A 14 -5.32 17.34 -6.48
CA LYS A 14 -4.09 17.18 -7.27
C LYS A 14 -3.09 16.22 -6.60
N ARG A 15 -2.99 16.26 -5.26
CA ARG A 15 -2.11 15.34 -4.52
C ARG A 15 -2.65 13.91 -4.57
N VAL A 16 -3.98 13.73 -4.46
CA VAL A 16 -4.62 12.41 -4.60
C VAL A 16 -4.37 11.82 -5.98
N GLU A 17 -4.52 12.62 -7.05
CA GLU A 17 -4.21 12.18 -8.42
C GLU A 17 -2.72 11.82 -8.58
N ALA A 18 -1.82 12.66 -8.06
CA ALA A 18 -0.38 12.39 -8.09
C ALA A 18 -0.05 11.10 -7.34
N HIS A 19 -0.62 10.88 -6.15
CA HIS A 19 -0.42 9.65 -5.38
C HIS A 19 -0.89 8.39 -6.13
N TYR A 20 -2.01 8.48 -6.85
CA TYR A 20 -2.46 7.39 -7.71
C TYR A 20 -1.43 7.06 -8.80
N LEU A 21 -0.91 8.08 -9.49
CA LEU A 21 0.09 7.91 -10.56
C LEU A 21 1.40 7.34 -10.01
N GLU A 22 1.90 7.85 -8.89
CA GLU A 22 3.10 7.36 -8.21
C GLU A 22 2.96 5.88 -7.79
N THR A 23 1.77 5.51 -7.31
CA THR A 23 1.47 4.13 -6.93
C THR A 23 1.43 3.21 -8.15
N LEU A 24 0.85 3.68 -9.28
CA LEU A 24 0.86 2.93 -10.53
C LEU A 24 2.29 2.71 -11.05
N ASP A 25 3.12 3.76 -11.08
CA ASP A 25 4.50 3.67 -11.56
C ASP A 25 5.33 2.69 -10.69
N ALA A 26 5.14 2.76 -9.36
CA ALA A 26 5.81 1.85 -8.44
C ALA A 26 5.38 0.38 -8.62
N LEU A 27 4.09 0.13 -8.84
CA LEU A 27 3.57 -1.20 -9.12
C LEU A 27 4.01 -1.71 -10.50
N GLU A 28 4.01 -0.85 -11.51
CA GLU A 28 4.45 -1.19 -12.86
C GLU A 28 5.88 -1.71 -12.84
N THR A 29 6.78 -1.01 -12.14
CA THR A 29 8.19 -1.41 -11.99
C THR A 29 8.33 -2.86 -11.50
N VAL A 30 7.48 -3.28 -10.59
CA VAL A 30 7.47 -4.65 -10.06
C VAL A 30 6.85 -5.62 -11.07
N LEU A 31 5.67 -5.27 -11.60
CA LEU A 31 4.83 -6.19 -12.35
C LEU A 31 5.26 -6.37 -13.82
N GLU A 32 6.11 -5.51 -14.34
CA GLU A 32 6.84 -5.73 -15.59
C GLU A 32 7.83 -6.91 -15.52
N LYS A 33 8.34 -7.23 -14.32
CA LYS A 33 9.36 -8.25 -14.11
C LYS A 33 8.79 -9.58 -13.63
N GLN A 34 7.64 -9.54 -12.98
CA GLN A 34 7.07 -10.73 -12.35
C GLN A 34 5.54 -10.68 -12.32
N PRO A 35 4.87 -11.85 -12.31
CA PRO A 35 3.42 -11.90 -12.42
C PRO A 35 2.65 -11.40 -11.19
N PHE A 36 3.27 -11.37 -10.01
CA PHE A 36 2.67 -10.94 -8.76
C PHE A 36 3.65 -10.10 -7.94
N VAL A 37 3.13 -9.30 -7.00
CA VAL A 37 3.92 -8.31 -6.24
C VAL A 37 5.15 -8.92 -5.54
N LEU A 38 5.05 -10.14 -5.02
CA LEU A 38 6.15 -10.83 -4.34
C LEU A 38 6.64 -12.07 -5.11
N GLY A 39 6.58 -12.08 -6.44
CA GLY A 39 7.20 -13.12 -7.26
C GLY A 39 6.22 -13.92 -8.12
N GLN A 40 6.41 -15.24 -8.17
CA GLN A 40 5.78 -16.12 -9.16
C GLN A 40 4.42 -16.66 -8.73
N ARG A 41 3.94 -16.34 -7.53
CA ARG A 41 2.64 -16.77 -7.01
C ARG A 41 1.92 -15.64 -6.30
N PRO A 42 0.57 -15.64 -6.30
CA PRO A 42 -0.20 -14.63 -5.57
C PRO A 42 0.02 -14.74 -4.06
N THR A 43 0.06 -13.59 -3.40
CA THR A 43 0.28 -13.44 -1.96
C THR A 43 -0.77 -12.53 -1.33
N LEU A 44 -0.73 -12.37 -0.01
CA LEU A 44 -1.59 -11.40 0.69
C LEU A 44 -1.33 -9.96 0.24
N ALA A 45 -0.12 -9.63 -0.25
CA ALA A 45 0.17 -8.31 -0.81
C ALA A 45 -0.66 -8.05 -2.07
N ASP A 46 -0.75 -9.05 -2.96
CA ASP A 46 -1.56 -8.95 -4.18
C ASP A 46 -3.04 -8.73 -3.86
N TYR A 47 -3.62 -9.55 -3.00
CA TYR A 47 -5.05 -9.44 -2.63
C TYR A 47 -5.35 -8.16 -1.84
N GLY A 48 -4.40 -7.66 -1.04
CA GLY A 48 -4.54 -6.41 -0.31
C GLY A 48 -4.64 -5.20 -1.23
N LEU A 49 -3.81 -5.15 -2.26
CA LEU A 49 -3.81 -4.09 -3.27
C LEU A 49 -4.94 -4.25 -4.29
N TYR A 50 -5.25 -5.49 -4.67
CA TYR A 50 -6.25 -5.83 -5.66
C TYR A 50 -7.63 -5.22 -5.37
N GLY A 51 -8.07 -5.24 -4.12
CA GLY A 51 -9.41 -4.75 -3.76
C GLY A 51 -9.66 -3.32 -4.23
N SER A 52 -8.71 -2.42 -4.00
CA SER A 52 -8.80 -1.03 -4.46
C SER A 52 -8.52 -0.89 -5.95
N MET A 53 -7.50 -1.58 -6.48
CA MET A 53 -7.10 -1.50 -7.88
C MET A 53 -8.20 -2.01 -8.81
N PHE A 54 -8.88 -3.11 -8.47
CA PHE A 54 -9.99 -3.62 -9.25
C PHE A 54 -11.21 -2.71 -9.16
N ARG A 55 -11.71 -2.46 -7.95
CA ARG A 55 -13.04 -1.86 -7.77
C ARG A 55 -13.11 -0.40 -8.18
N HIS A 56 -12.05 0.38 -7.92
CA HIS A 56 -12.07 1.83 -8.12
C HIS A 56 -11.24 2.28 -9.31
N PHE A 57 -10.19 1.56 -9.66
CA PHE A 57 -9.26 2.01 -10.69
C PHE A 57 -9.36 1.21 -12.00
N PHE A 58 -9.75 -0.05 -11.93
CA PHE A 58 -9.93 -0.87 -13.14
C PHE A 58 -11.35 -0.74 -13.72
N CYS A 59 -12.38 -0.60 -12.87
CA CYS A 59 -13.77 -0.54 -13.32
C CYS A 59 -14.22 0.86 -13.75
N ASP A 60 -13.71 1.93 -13.11
CA ASP A 60 -14.09 3.31 -13.45
C ASP A 60 -13.38 3.79 -14.72
N PRO A 61 -14.09 4.39 -15.69
CA PRO A 61 -13.55 4.65 -17.04
C PRO A 61 -12.28 5.49 -17.08
N THR A 62 -12.21 6.57 -16.29
CA THR A 62 -11.06 7.50 -16.32
C THR A 62 -9.80 6.87 -15.71
N PRO A 63 -9.81 6.36 -14.46
CA PRO A 63 -8.63 5.72 -13.91
C PRO A 63 -8.26 4.43 -14.64
N ALA A 64 -9.23 3.66 -15.18
CA ALA A 64 -8.94 2.47 -15.99
C ALA A 64 -8.18 2.81 -17.27
N ARG A 65 -8.53 3.92 -17.92
CA ARG A 65 -7.79 4.40 -19.09
C ARG A 65 -6.36 4.78 -18.72
N ILE A 66 -6.18 5.50 -17.60
CA ILE A 66 -4.86 5.88 -17.11
C ILE A 66 -4.03 4.63 -16.81
N MET A 67 -4.58 3.68 -16.03
CA MET A 67 -3.92 2.41 -15.72
C MET A 67 -3.49 1.67 -17.00
N ARG A 68 -4.38 1.53 -17.95
CA ARG A 68 -4.13 0.82 -19.21
C ARG A 68 -3.02 1.44 -20.09
N THR A 69 -2.92 2.78 -20.06
CA THR A 69 -1.96 3.51 -20.93
C THR A 69 -0.63 3.78 -20.22
N ARG A 70 -0.63 3.94 -18.89
CA ARG A 70 0.57 4.28 -18.11
C ARG A 70 1.19 3.06 -17.43
N ALA A 71 0.38 2.10 -17.02
CA ALA A 71 0.79 0.95 -16.25
C ALA A 71 0.12 -0.33 -16.78
N PRO A 72 0.46 -0.77 -18.01
CA PRO A 72 -0.15 -1.93 -18.65
C PRO A 72 0.08 -3.24 -17.87
N ALA A 73 1.24 -3.43 -17.22
CA ALA A 73 1.51 -4.61 -16.42
C ALA A 73 0.61 -4.65 -15.15
N VAL A 74 0.32 -3.49 -14.55
CA VAL A 74 -0.67 -3.38 -13.45
C VAL A 74 -2.06 -3.75 -13.97
N HIS A 75 -2.45 -3.25 -15.14
CA HIS A 75 -3.74 -3.57 -15.74
C HIS A 75 -3.90 -5.09 -16.01
N GLU A 76 -2.86 -5.72 -16.55
CA GLU A 76 -2.82 -7.17 -16.78
C GLU A 76 -2.81 -7.97 -15.47
N TRP A 77 -2.09 -7.50 -14.45
CA TRP A 77 -2.06 -8.11 -13.13
C TRP A 77 -3.45 -8.11 -12.48
N VAL A 78 -4.22 -7.02 -12.58
CA VAL A 78 -5.62 -6.98 -12.10
C VAL A 78 -6.46 -8.05 -12.80
N ALA A 79 -6.38 -8.14 -14.13
CA ALA A 79 -7.12 -9.14 -14.91
C ALA A 79 -6.66 -10.58 -14.59
N ARG A 80 -5.36 -10.81 -14.37
CA ARG A 80 -4.77 -12.08 -13.97
C ARG A 80 -5.29 -12.51 -12.61
N LEU A 81 -5.28 -11.60 -11.63
CA LEU A 81 -5.70 -11.91 -10.26
C LEU A 81 -7.20 -12.26 -10.18
N TRP A 82 -8.03 -11.62 -10.99
CA TRP A 82 -9.45 -11.96 -11.13
C TRP A 82 -9.68 -13.42 -11.53
N ASN A 83 -8.82 -13.96 -12.39
CA ASN A 83 -8.93 -15.33 -12.91
C ASN A 83 -8.08 -16.35 -12.13
N THR A 84 -7.31 -15.90 -11.13
CA THR A 84 -6.38 -16.75 -10.39
C THR A 84 -7.11 -17.78 -9.53
N LYS A 85 -6.74 -19.04 -9.68
CA LYS A 85 -7.11 -20.13 -8.79
C LYS A 85 -5.89 -20.51 -7.95
N LEU A 86 -6.04 -20.52 -6.64
CA LEU A 86 -4.90 -20.83 -5.74
C LEU A 86 -4.31 -22.22 -6.02
N ALA A 87 -5.14 -23.16 -6.46
CA ALA A 87 -4.69 -24.50 -6.81
C ALA A 87 -3.61 -24.54 -7.92
N ASP A 88 -3.62 -23.56 -8.84
CA ASP A 88 -2.67 -23.49 -9.94
C ASP A 88 -1.25 -23.15 -9.46
N TYR A 89 -1.10 -22.71 -8.21
CA TYR A 89 0.16 -22.27 -7.61
C TYR A 89 0.65 -23.13 -6.44
N ASN A 90 0.03 -24.30 -6.20
CA ASN A 90 0.39 -25.17 -5.08
C ASN A 90 1.86 -25.58 -5.06
N ASN A 91 2.45 -25.77 -6.24
CA ASN A 91 3.85 -26.18 -6.40
C ASN A 91 4.80 -25.00 -6.69
N THR A 92 4.31 -23.75 -6.69
CA THR A 92 5.14 -22.58 -6.92
C THR A 92 5.70 -22.09 -5.59
N PRO A 93 7.03 -22.03 -5.40
CA PRO A 93 7.62 -21.55 -4.16
C PRO A 93 7.36 -20.05 -3.93
N PHE A 94 7.45 -19.62 -2.69
CA PHE A 94 7.57 -18.19 -2.37
C PHE A 94 8.95 -17.69 -2.78
N ALA A 95 9.06 -16.41 -3.12
CA ALA A 95 10.35 -15.79 -3.38
C ALA A 95 11.23 -15.88 -2.12
N GLY A 96 12.49 -16.29 -2.31
CA GLY A 96 13.45 -16.40 -1.21
C GLY A 96 14.11 -15.08 -0.83
N GLN A 97 13.97 -14.04 -1.65
CA GLN A 97 14.54 -12.71 -1.45
C GLN A 97 13.55 -11.62 -1.87
N TRP A 98 13.70 -10.43 -1.32
CA TRP A 98 12.95 -9.26 -1.72
C TRP A 98 13.33 -8.86 -3.15
N PRO A 99 12.36 -8.73 -4.07
CA PRO A 99 12.63 -8.14 -5.36
C PRO A 99 13.11 -6.69 -5.19
N SER A 100 14.22 -6.31 -5.80
CA SER A 100 14.74 -4.93 -5.76
C SER A 100 13.72 -3.94 -6.32
N GLU A 101 12.95 -4.38 -7.28
CA GLU A 101 11.86 -3.65 -7.93
C GLU A 101 10.73 -3.25 -6.98
N LEU A 102 10.65 -3.87 -5.80
CA LEU A 102 9.68 -3.53 -4.77
C LEU A 102 10.02 -2.22 -4.03
N THR A 103 11.27 -1.77 -4.10
CA THR A 103 11.75 -0.57 -3.41
C THR A 103 10.89 0.68 -3.68
N PRO A 104 10.52 1.05 -4.92
CA PRO A 104 9.66 2.20 -5.16
C PRO A 104 8.30 2.11 -4.45
N LEU A 105 7.67 0.93 -4.45
CA LEU A 105 6.40 0.71 -3.76
C LEU A 105 6.53 0.85 -2.24
N LEU A 106 7.59 0.30 -1.66
CA LEU A 106 7.85 0.42 -0.22
C LEU A 106 8.21 1.85 0.19
N ASN A 107 8.88 2.62 -0.68
CA ASN A 107 9.09 4.05 -0.46
C ASN A 107 7.76 4.82 -0.40
N VAL A 108 6.79 4.50 -1.26
CA VAL A 108 5.43 5.08 -1.18
C VAL A 108 4.77 4.71 0.15
N VAL A 109 4.90 3.46 0.60
CA VAL A 109 4.38 3.02 1.91
C VAL A 109 5.02 3.80 3.06
N CYS A 110 6.33 3.98 3.05
CA CYS A 110 7.05 4.72 4.09
C CYS A 110 6.70 6.21 4.10
N ALA A 111 6.59 6.83 2.92
CA ALA A 111 6.33 8.27 2.80
C ALA A 111 4.87 8.66 3.08
N GLU A 112 3.91 7.78 2.79
CA GLU A 112 2.49 8.12 2.81
C GLU A 112 1.69 7.29 3.84
N PHE A 113 1.74 5.96 3.71
CA PHE A 113 0.91 5.08 4.53
C PHE A 113 1.30 5.07 6.00
N LEU A 114 2.58 4.95 6.33
CA LEU A 114 3.03 4.88 7.72
C LEU A 114 2.77 6.19 8.48
N PRO A 115 3.14 7.39 7.96
CA PRO A 115 2.83 8.66 8.63
C PRO A 115 1.31 8.86 8.83
N TYR A 116 0.49 8.48 7.85
CA TYR A 116 -0.96 8.50 7.96
C TYR A 116 -1.45 7.63 9.13
N MET A 117 -0.97 6.39 9.23
CA MET A 117 -1.38 5.44 10.27
C MET A 117 -0.95 5.90 11.66
N GLN A 118 0.27 6.44 11.78
CA GLN A 118 0.82 7.02 13.02
C GLN A 118 0.01 8.24 13.48
N ALA A 119 -0.29 9.16 12.58
CA ALA A 119 -1.08 10.34 12.90
C ALA A 119 -2.50 9.99 13.37
N ASN A 120 -3.14 9.02 12.71
CA ASN A 120 -4.45 8.52 13.12
C ASN A 120 -4.42 7.84 14.49
N GLU A 121 -3.42 7.01 14.76
CA GLU A 121 -3.28 6.31 16.05
C GLU A 121 -3.07 7.30 17.19
N LEU A 122 -2.12 8.24 17.04
CA LEU A 122 -1.83 9.28 18.02
C LEU A 122 -3.07 10.13 18.35
N ALA A 123 -3.84 10.51 17.33
CA ALA A 123 -5.06 11.28 17.53
C ALA A 123 -6.12 10.50 18.32
N ILE A 124 -6.23 9.19 18.11
CA ILE A 124 -7.14 8.33 18.88
C ILE A 124 -6.69 8.23 20.33
N GLU A 125 -5.41 8.06 20.60
CA GLU A 125 -4.84 8.04 21.95
C GLU A 125 -5.10 9.34 22.70
N GLN A 126 -5.08 10.47 21.99
CA GLN A 126 -5.40 11.80 22.52
C GLN A 126 -6.92 12.08 22.64
N GLY A 127 -7.78 11.15 22.25
CA GLY A 127 -9.22 11.31 22.24
C GLY A 127 -9.74 12.29 21.17
N ALA A 128 -8.92 12.65 20.20
CA ALA A 128 -9.30 13.55 19.12
C ALA A 128 -10.23 12.85 18.12
N ARG A 129 -11.16 13.62 17.54
CA ARG A 129 -12.09 13.12 16.51
C ARG A 129 -11.56 13.27 15.10
N GLN A 130 -10.50 14.04 14.92
CA GLN A 130 -9.86 14.33 13.64
C GLN A 130 -8.34 14.36 13.83
N PHE A 131 -7.61 14.11 12.75
CA PHE A 131 -6.16 14.26 12.70
C PHE A 131 -5.74 14.95 11.41
N GLU A 132 -4.54 15.48 11.41
CA GLU A 132 -3.90 16.04 10.23
C GLU A 132 -2.76 15.14 9.79
N PHE A 133 -2.63 14.99 8.48
CA PHE A 133 -1.58 14.22 7.83
C PHE A 133 -1.03 15.04 6.67
N ASN A 134 0.30 15.13 6.61
CA ASN A 134 0.99 15.85 5.54
C ASN A 134 1.49 14.85 4.49
N SER A 135 0.99 14.98 3.28
CA SER A 135 1.43 14.24 2.11
C SER A 135 2.16 15.20 1.16
N GLN A 136 3.48 15.16 1.16
CA GLN A 136 4.33 15.97 0.28
C GLN A 136 3.97 17.47 0.27
N GLY A 137 3.78 18.07 1.46
CA GLY A 137 3.45 19.48 1.61
C GLY A 137 1.94 19.80 1.54
N VAL A 138 1.08 18.82 1.24
CA VAL A 138 -0.38 18.99 1.24
C VAL A 138 -0.97 18.41 2.53
N VAL A 139 -1.65 19.25 3.31
CA VAL A 139 -2.27 18.83 4.56
C VAL A 139 -3.67 18.25 4.30
N PHE A 140 -3.87 17.02 4.73
CA PHE A 140 -5.16 16.35 4.79
C PHE A 140 -5.72 16.44 6.20
N LYS A 141 -6.98 16.81 6.33
CA LYS A 141 -7.71 16.77 7.59
C LYS A 141 -8.78 15.69 7.51
N LEU A 142 -8.67 14.68 8.36
CA LEU A 142 -9.39 13.42 8.27
C LEU A 142 -10.06 13.06 9.61
N PRO A 143 -11.21 12.39 9.61
CA PRO A 143 -11.75 11.80 10.82
C PRO A 143 -10.88 10.65 11.31
N THR A 144 -10.75 10.50 12.63
CA THR A 144 -10.07 9.36 13.23
C THR A 144 -10.82 8.06 12.95
N GLN A 145 -10.05 6.98 12.70
CA GLN A 145 -10.58 5.67 12.35
C GLN A 145 -9.97 4.58 13.24
N ARG A 146 -10.74 4.11 14.23
CA ARG A 146 -10.30 3.10 15.21
C ARG A 146 -9.86 1.79 14.55
N TYR A 147 -10.57 1.36 13.50
CA TYR A 147 -10.19 0.14 12.78
C TYR A 147 -8.81 0.24 12.13
N ARG A 148 -8.45 1.39 11.56
CA ARG A 148 -7.12 1.60 10.97
C ARG A 148 -6.03 1.61 12.05
N ALA A 149 -6.24 2.24 13.19
CA ALA A 149 -5.30 2.17 14.32
C ALA A 149 -5.11 0.72 14.81
N TRP A 150 -6.20 -0.04 14.99
CA TRP A 150 -6.12 -1.46 15.32
C TRP A 150 -5.33 -2.26 14.27
N ARG A 151 -5.55 -2.00 12.97
CA ARG A 151 -4.77 -2.64 11.89
C ARG A 151 -3.28 -2.31 11.97
N TYR A 152 -2.94 -1.09 12.32
CA TYR A 152 -1.55 -0.66 12.48
C TYR A 152 -0.87 -1.35 13.69
N GLN A 153 -1.56 -1.43 14.80
CA GLN A 153 -1.09 -2.20 15.96
C GLN A 153 -0.86 -3.68 15.60
N ARG A 154 -1.79 -4.30 14.86
CA ARG A 154 -1.63 -5.67 14.39
C ARG A 154 -0.44 -5.85 13.44
N LEU A 155 -0.14 -4.85 12.63
CA LEU A 155 1.05 -4.85 11.76
C LEU A 155 2.33 -4.83 12.61
N ARG A 156 2.41 -3.95 13.60
CA ARG A 156 3.54 -3.90 14.55
C ARG A 156 3.73 -5.23 15.28
N MET A 157 2.66 -5.80 15.83
CA MET A 157 2.73 -7.12 16.50
C MET A 157 3.27 -8.22 15.57
N ARG A 158 2.85 -8.23 14.29
CA ARG A 158 3.37 -9.19 13.31
C ARG A 158 4.85 -8.97 13.03
N TYR A 159 5.28 -7.72 12.89
CA TYR A 159 6.69 -7.40 12.70
C TYR A 159 7.52 -7.84 13.92
N GLN A 160 7.06 -7.55 15.13
CA GLN A 160 7.74 -7.95 16.38
C GLN A 160 7.80 -9.47 16.56
N ALA A 161 6.85 -10.22 16.01
CA ALA A 161 6.83 -11.68 16.02
C ALA A 161 7.76 -12.33 14.97
N LEU A 162 8.34 -11.55 14.06
CA LEU A 162 9.33 -12.07 13.11
C LEU A 162 10.61 -12.50 13.83
N ALA A 163 11.31 -13.47 13.27
CA ALA A 163 12.66 -13.82 13.72
C ALA A 163 13.61 -12.61 13.58
N HIS A 164 14.55 -12.47 14.51
CA HIS A 164 15.49 -11.34 14.55
C HIS A 164 16.22 -11.08 13.20
N PRO A 165 16.69 -12.10 12.45
CA PRO A 165 17.30 -11.86 11.14
C PRO A 165 16.38 -11.17 10.15
N SER A 166 15.08 -11.55 10.12
CA SER A 166 14.09 -10.93 9.22
C SER A 166 13.77 -9.49 9.62
N GLN A 167 13.69 -9.18 10.92
CA GLN A 167 13.55 -7.81 11.40
C GLN A 167 14.77 -6.96 11.01
N GLN A 168 15.97 -7.51 11.14
CA GLN A 168 17.22 -6.84 10.78
C GLN A 168 17.30 -6.58 9.27
N GLU A 169 16.92 -7.55 8.44
CA GLU A 169 16.85 -7.40 6.99
C GLU A 169 15.89 -6.25 6.61
N ILE A 170 14.67 -6.25 7.15
CA ILE A 170 13.69 -5.17 6.91
C ILE A 170 14.25 -3.82 7.34
N SER A 171 14.85 -3.73 8.54
CA SER A 171 15.41 -2.47 9.06
C SER A 171 16.62 -1.99 8.27
N THR A 172 17.38 -2.89 7.66
CA THR A 172 18.53 -2.55 6.81
C THR A 172 18.07 -2.05 5.44
N CYS A 173 17.12 -2.75 4.82
CA CYS A 173 16.59 -2.37 3.51
C CYS A 173 15.68 -1.14 3.57
N PHE A 174 14.91 -1.01 4.66
CA PHE A 174 13.89 0.04 4.86
C PHE A 174 13.93 0.56 6.31
N PRO A 175 14.92 1.42 6.66
CA PRO A 175 15.09 1.92 8.04
C PRO A 175 13.84 2.59 8.62
N GLU A 176 13.11 3.35 7.80
CA GLU A 176 11.87 4.03 8.22
C GLU A 176 10.78 3.03 8.59
N LEU A 177 10.64 1.95 7.81
CA LEU A 177 9.69 0.88 8.06
C LEU A 177 10.06 0.13 9.36
N GLY A 178 11.32 -0.23 9.52
CA GLY A 178 11.84 -0.85 10.74
C GLY A 178 11.58 0.01 11.98
N THR A 179 11.89 1.31 11.92
CA THR A 179 11.65 2.26 13.01
C THR A 179 10.16 2.41 13.34
N ALA A 180 9.31 2.53 12.33
CA ALA A 180 7.87 2.70 12.52
C ALA A 180 7.20 1.46 13.15
N LEU A 181 7.70 0.26 12.82
CA LEU A 181 7.10 -1.00 13.27
C LEU A 181 7.73 -1.54 14.58
N SER A 182 8.90 -1.04 14.99
CA SER A 182 9.56 -1.45 16.23
C SER A 182 8.97 -0.78 17.48
N LYS A 183 8.19 0.28 17.31
CA LYS A 183 7.55 0.98 18.44
C LYS A 183 6.53 0.05 19.12
N PRO A 184 6.45 0.08 20.46
CA PRO A 184 5.48 -0.72 21.21
C PRO A 184 4.04 -0.34 20.91
#